data_9d5b4500df469ccf01f5ec72ecb16695
#
_entry.id   9d5b4500df469ccf01f5ec72ecb16695
#
_cell.length_a   1.000
_cell.length_b   1.000
_cell.length_c   1.000
_cell.angle_alpha   90.00
_cell.angle_beta   90.00
_cell.angle_gamma   90.00
#
_symmetry.space_group_name_H-M   'P 1'
#
loop_
_entity.id
_entity.type
_entity.pdbx_description
1 polymer ?
#
loop_
_entity_poly.entity_id
_entity_poly.type
_entity_poly.pdbx_seq_one_letter_code
_entity_poly.pdbx_strand_id
1 'polypeptide(L)'
;LEKLALDKTINKEIVNIGPDEETVSIIELAKLVANETGFNADPIITSARPQEVKEATCSVNKARRMLGYKTKTTLKQSIKLTTEFIKKKGAKPFIYNMPVEIVSDITPETWLKKTI
;
A
#
# COMPACT_ATOMS: atom_id res chain seq x y z
N LEU A 1 10.12 -3.51 15.13
CA LEU A 1 10.55 -2.25 15.77
C LEU A 1 11.21 -2.49 17.12
N GLU A 2 10.64 -3.28 18.02
CA GLU A 2 11.18 -3.58 19.34
C GLU A 2 12.66 -4.02 19.28
N LYS A 3 13.00 -5.01 18.46
CA LYS A 3 14.37 -5.49 18.30
C LYS A 3 15.33 -4.38 17.84
N LEU A 4 14.89 -3.49 16.95
CA LEU A 4 15.69 -2.32 16.52
C LEU A 4 15.93 -1.32 17.66
N ALA A 5 14.96 -1.18 18.56
CA ALA A 5 15.07 -0.25 19.69
C ALA A 5 15.98 -0.80 20.83
N LEU A 6 16.00 -2.10 20.99
CA LEU A 6 16.68 -2.75 22.13
C LEU A 6 18.11 -3.22 21.78
N ASP A 7 18.39 -3.52 20.53
CA ASP A 7 19.68 -4.03 20.09
C ASP A 7 20.64 -2.89 19.77
N LYS A 8 21.54 -2.58 20.72
CA LYS A 8 22.55 -1.52 20.60
C LYS A 8 23.58 -1.75 19.50
N THR A 9 23.68 -2.97 18.97
CA THR A 9 24.61 -3.29 17.86
C THR A 9 24.05 -2.81 16.51
N ILE A 10 22.75 -2.56 16.43
CA ILE A 10 22.07 -2.07 15.23
C ILE A 10 21.99 -0.53 15.32
N ASN A 11 23.06 0.13 14.87
CA ASN A 11 23.15 1.58 14.93
C ASN A 11 23.38 2.16 13.53
N LYS A 12 22.66 3.22 13.19
CA LYS A 12 22.75 3.95 11.90
C LYS A 12 22.51 3.10 10.67
N GLU A 13 21.71 2.03 10.80
CA GLU A 13 21.40 1.12 9.71
C GLU A 13 20.07 1.46 9.05
N ILE A 14 20.06 1.50 7.73
CA ILE A 14 18.82 1.58 6.94
C ILE A 14 18.39 0.16 6.60
N VAL A 15 17.17 -0.20 6.98
CA VAL A 15 16.63 -1.55 6.81
C VAL A 15 15.24 -1.46 6.16
N ASN A 16 15.08 -2.09 5.00
CA ASN A 16 13.77 -2.26 4.38
C ASN A 16 13.01 -3.39 5.08
N ILE A 17 11.74 -3.18 5.34
CA ILE A 17 10.84 -4.17 5.94
C ILE A 17 9.58 -4.26 5.08
N GLY A 18 9.24 -5.46 4.69
CA GLY A 18 8.06 -5.76 3.88
C GLY A 18 8.15 -7.17 3.31
N PRO A 19 7.08 -7.72 2.76
CA PRO A 19 7.17 -8.95 1.97
C PRO A 19 7.89 -8.67 0.66
N ASP A 20 8.74 -9.60 0.22
CA ASP A 20 9.36 -9.62 -1.11
C ASP A 20 9.21 -10.97 -1.82
N GLU A 21 8.34 -11.81 -1.27
CA GLU A 21 8.03 -13.14 -1.81
C GLU A 21 6.99 -13.10 -2.93
N GLU A 22 6.12 -12.09 -2.91
CA GLU A 22 5.02 -11.96 -3.87
C GLU A 22 5.06 -10.58 -4.54
N THR A 23 4.88 -10.56 -5.85
CA THR A 23 4.65 -9.35 -6.64
C THR A 23 3.25 -9.42 -7.22
N VAL A 24 2.48 -8.36 -7.08
CA VAL A 24 1.12 -8.26 -7.59
C VAL A 24 0.92 -6.95 -8.33
N SER A 25 0.23 -6.98 -9.46
CA SER A 25 -0.17 -5.76 -10.16
C SER A 25 -1.30 -5.03 -9.41
N ILE A 26 -1.41 -3.73 -9.61
CA ILE A 26 -2.49 -2.94 -8.99
C ILE A 26 -3.87 -3.44 -9.43
N ILE A 27 -4.01 -3.89 -10.68
CA ILE A 27 -5.28 -4.43 -11.16
C ILE A 27 -5.62 -5.78 -10.51
N GLU A 28 -4.63 -6.63 -10.27
CA GLU A 28 -4.83 -7.88 -9.53
C GLU A 28 -5.19 -7.60 -8.06
N LEU A 29 -4.51 -6.64 -7.45
CA LEU A 29 -4.84 -6.21 -6.09
C LEU A 29 -6.28 -5.70 -6.00
N ALA A 30 -6.72 -4.88 -6.96
CA ALA A 30 -8.10 -4.39 -7.03
C ALA A 30 -9.11 -5.56 -7.11
N LYS A 31 -8.84 -6.57 -7.95
CA LYS A 31 -9.69 -7.76 -8.06
C LYS A 31 -9.73 -8.58 -6.75
N LEU A 32 -8.59 -8.73 -6.08
CA LEU A 32 -8.54 -9.42 -4.79
C LEU A 32 -9.37 -8.70 -3.72
N VAL A 33 -9.28 -7.36 -3.67
CA VAL A 33 -10.08 -6.54 -2.75
C VAL A 33 -11.56 -6.62 -3.10
N ALA A 34 -11.92 -6.51 -4.37
CA ALA A 34 -13.31 -6.63 -4.85
C ALA A 34 -13.93 -7.96 -4.44
N ASN A 35 -13.22 -9.06 -4.67
CA ASN A 35 -13.66 -10.40 -4.29
C ASN A 35 -13.87 -10.53 -2.76
N GLU A 36 -12.96 -10.01 -1.94
CA GLU A 36 -13.06 -10.11 -0.48
C GLU A 36 -14.19 -9.22 0.08
N THR A 37 -14.45 -8.08 -0.55
CA THR A 37 -15.51 -7.15 -0.11
C THR A 37 -16.88 -7.49 -0.67
N GLY A 38 -16.97 -8.37 -1.66
CA GLY A 38 -18.18 -8.64 -2.41
C GLY A 38 -18.58 -7.51 -3.38
N PHE A 39 -17.62 -6.65 -3.73
CA PHE A 39 -17.84 -5.55 -4.65
C PHE A 39 -17.68 -6.05 -6.08
N ASN A 40 -18.72 -5.90 -6.88
CA ASN A 40 -18.73 -6.36 -8.28
C ASN A 40 -18.81 -5.17 -9.23
N ALA A 41 -17.65 -4.55 -9.47
CA ALA A 41 -17.51 -3.51 -10.48
C ALA A 41 -16.16 -3.62 -11.18
N ASP A 42 -16.12 -3.26 -12.45
CA ASP A 42 -14.89 -3.19 -13.21
C ASP A 42 -14.09 -1.94 -12.83
N PRO A 43 -12.77 -2.04 -12.72
CA PRO A 43 -11.92 -0.88 -12.45
C PRO A 43 -11.96 0.11 -13.62
N ILE A 44 -12.05 1.39 -13.31
CA ILE A 44 -11.91 2.46 -14.29
C ILE A 44 -10.42 2.65 -14.57
N ILE A 45 -10.03 2.41 -15.82
CA ILE A 45 -8.65 2.60 -16.26
C ILE A 45 -8.48 4.03 -16.77
N THR A 46 -7.55 4.75 -16.18
CA THR A 46 -7.19 6.11 -16.57
C THR A 46 -5.79 6.14 -17.19
N SER A 47 -5.44 7.26 -17.83
CA SER A 47 -4.08 7.47 -18.34
C SER A 47 -3.04 7.40 -17.22
N ALA A 48 -1.86 6.91 -17.55
CA ALA A 48 -0.74 6.91 -16.61
C ALA A 48 -0.42 8.33 -16.15
N ARG A 49 -0.15 8.50 -14.87
CA ARG A 49 0.26 9.79 -14.31
C ARG A 49 1.72 10.06 -14.62
N PRO A 50 2.10 11.33 -14.85
CA PRO A 50 3.50 11.70 -14.97
C PRO A 50 4.30 11.25 -13.74
N GLN A 51 5.51 10.74 -13.95
CA GLN A 51 6.43 10.29 -12.88
C GLN A 51 5.89 9.16 -11.98
N GLU A 52 4.85 8.45 -12.41
CA GLU A 52 4.35 7.30 -11.68
C GLU A 52 5.35 6.16 -11.69
N VAL A 53 5.63 5.61 -10.51
CA VAL A 53 6.50 4.44 -10.37
C VAL A 53 5.77 3.22 -10.89
N LYS A 54 6.30 2.60 -11.95
CA LYS A 54 5.68 1.40 -12.57
C LYS A 54 5.94 0.13 -11.77
N GLU A 55 7.13 0.03 -11.17
CA GLU A 55 7.54 -1.12 -10.38
C GLU A 55 8.17 -0.63 -9.07
N ALA A 56 7.67 -1.12 -7.96
CA ALA A 56 8.20 -0.79 -6.64
C ALA A 56 8.42 -2.09 -5.86
N THR A 57 9.67 -2.48 -5.73
CA THR A 57 10.09 -3.64 -4.95
C THR A 57 11.24 -3.27 -4.03
N CYS A 58 11.38 -3.98 -2.93
CA CYS A 58 12.54 -3.84 -2.07
C CYS A 58 13.04 -5.21 -1.61
N SER A 59 14.35 -5.37 -1.49
CA SER A 59 14.91 -6.56 -0.85
C SER A 59 14.88 -6.43 0.66
N VAL A 60 14.41 -7.45 1.36
CA VAL A 60 14.40 -7.54 2.83
C VAL A 60 15.50 -8.46 3.38
N ASN A 61 16.47 -8.83 2.56
CA ASN A 61 17.56 -9.72 2.97
C ASN A 61 18.35 -9.17 4.17
N LYS A 62 18.53 -7.85 4.24
CA LYS A 62 19.18 -7.21 5.38
C LYS A 62 18.35 -7.37 6.67
N ALA A 63 17.03 -7.16 6.58
CA ALA A 63 16.11 -7.40 7.70
C ALA A 63 16.14 -8.86 8.17
N ARG A 64 16.17 -9.81 7.24
CA ARG A 64 16.28 -11.24 7.58
C ARG A 64 17.57 -11.53 8.38
N ARG A 65 18.70 -11.04 7.91
CA ARG A 65 19.98 -11.27 8.59
C ARG A 65 20.08 -10.57 9.94
N MET A 66 19.71 -9.30 10.02
CA MET A 66 19.91 -8.48 11.21
C MET A 66 18.82 -8.66 12.27
N LEU A 67 17.57 -8.81 11.82
CA LEU A 67 16.41 -8.79 12.70
C LEU A 67 15.73 -10.16 12.83
N GLY A 68 16.15 -11.15 12.04
CA GLY A 68 15.43 -12.42 11.92
C GLY A 68 14.01 -12.23 11.34
N TYR A 69 13.84 -11.22 10.49
CA TYR A 69 12.56 -10.91 9.87
C TYR A 69 12.03 -12.10 9.07
N LYS A 70 10.75 -12.36 9.22
CA LYS A 70 10.00 -13.34 8.43
C LYS A 70 8.62 -12.76 8.14
N THR A 71 8.16 -12.87 6.91
CA THR A 71 6.77 -12.56 6.54
C THR A 71 5.85 -13.57 7.23
N LYS A 72 4.88 -13.07 7.98
CA LYS A 72 3.93 -13.89 8.75
C LYS A 72 2.54 -13.93 8.13
N THR A 73 2.25 -12.98 7.25
CA THR A 73 0.89 -12.77 6.73
C THR A 73 0.96 -12.64 5.22
N THR A 74 0.22 -13.46 4.50
CA THR A 74 0.12 -13.36 3.04
C THR A 74 -0.71 -12.14 2.64
N LEU A 75 -0.61 -11.68 1.38
CA LEU A 75 -1.41 -10.58 0.84
C LEU A 75 -2.91 -10.86 1.02
N LYS A 76 -3.36 -12.05 0.70
CA LYS A 76 -4.77 -12.45 0.85
C LYS A 76 -5.25 -12.37 2.31
N GLN A 77 -4.43 -12.84 3.25
CA GLN A 77 -4.75 -12.71 4.68
C GLN A 77 -4.80 -11.24 5.13
N SER A 78 -3.89 -10.41 4.66
CA SER A 78 -3.86 -8.97 4.96
C SER A 78 -5.11 -8.28 4.45
N ILE A 79 -5.55 -8.56 3.21
CA ILE A 79 -6.78 -8.01 2.64
C ILE A 79 -7.99 -8.42 3.50
N LYS A 80 -8.09 -9.71 3.85
CA LYS A 80 -9.18 -10.22 4.69
C LYS A 80 -9.24 -9.51 6.04
N LEU A 81 -8.13 -9.45 6.78
CA LEU A 81 -8.07 -8.79 8.09
C LEU A 81 -8.41 -7.30 8.00
N THR A 82 -7.92 -6.63 6.95
CA THR A 82 -8.23 -5.21 6.71
C THR A 82 -9.72 -5.01 6.41
N THR A 83 -10.31 -5.86 5.60
CA THR A 83 -11.74 -5.82 5.26
C THR A 83 -12.60 -6.05 6.50
N GLU A 84 -12.28 -7.04 7.32
CA GLU A 84 -12.97 -7.31 8.58
C GLU A 84 -12.90 -6.12 9.55
N PHE A 85 -11.71 -5.50 9.65
CA PHE A 85 -11.52 -4.31 10.48
C PHE A 85 -12.37 -3.13 10.00
N ILE A 86 -12.38 -2.87 8.68
CA ILE A 86 -13.17 -1.77 8.10
C ILE A 86 -14.67 -2.02 8.28
N LYS A 87 -15.14 -3.24 8.03
CA LYS A 87 -16.53 -3.63 8.26
C LYS A 87 -16.95 -3.42 9.72
N LYS A 88 -16.07 -3.76 10.67
CA LYS A 88 -16.33 -3.55 12.11
C LYS A 88 -16.35 -2.07 12.51
N LYS A 89 -15.47 -1.26 11.93
CA LYS A 89 -15.40 0.19 12.21
C LYS A 89 -16.51 0.99 11.51
N GLY A 90 -17.05 0.49 10.43
CA GLY A 90 -17.94 1.20 9.52
C GLY A 90 -17.19 2.14 8.56
N ALA A 91 -17.79 2.39 7.41
CA ALA A 91 -17.29 3.35 6.44
C ALA A 91 -17.42 4.78 6.99
N LYS A 92 -16.39 5.58 6.77
CA LYS A 92 -16.45 7.02 7.07
C LYS A 92 -16.59 7.78 5.76
N PRO A 93 -17.41 8.85 5.69
CA PRO A 93 -17.49 9.68 4.51
C PRO A 93 -16.12 10.30 4.22
N PHE A 94 -15.73 10.31 2.94
CA PHE A 94 -14.53 11.00 2.51
C PHE A 94 -14.81 12.50 2.44
N ILE A 95 -13.94 13.30 3.05
CA ILE A 95 -14.01 14.77 3.02
C ILE A 95 -12.68 15.28 2.48
N TYR A 96 -12.75 16.11 1.45
CA TYR A 96 -11.57 16.84 0.97
C TYR A 96 -11.18 17.91 2.00
N ASN A 97 -10.14 17.64 2.77
CA ASN A 97 -9.70 18.54 3.84
C ASN A 97 -8.81 19.68 3.32
N MET A 98 -8.23 19.51 2.14
CA MET A 98 -7.34 20.52 1.55
C MET A 98 -7.62 20.68 0.06
N PRO A 99 -7.57 21.92 -0.48
CA PRO A 99 -7.55 22.15 -1.91
C PRO A 99 -6.24 21.63 -2.52
N VAL A 100 -6.23 21.39 -3.82
CA VAL A 100 -4.97 21.13 -4.54
C VAL A 100 -4.20 22.45 -4.59
N GLU A 101 -3.08 22.54 -3.88
CA GLU A 101 -2.31 23.79 -3.75
C GLU A 101 -1.59 24.18 -5.03
N ILE A 102 -1.12 23.19 -5.80
CA ILE A 102 -0.38 23.42 -7.04
C ILE A 102 -1.11 22.70 -8.17
N VAL A 103 -1.61 23.49 -9.11
CA VAL A 103 -2.17 23.01 -10.38
C VAL A 103 -1.11 23.17 -11.46
N SER A 104 -0.70 22.06 -12.06
CA SER A 104 0.30 22.02 -13.13
C SER A 104 -0.01 20.89 -14.10
N ASP A 105 0.73 20.81 -15.21
CA ASP A 105 0.59 19.78 -16.23
C ASP A 105 0.82 18.35 -15.67
N ILE A 106 1.49 18.23 -14.53
CA ILE A 106 1.76 16.97 -13.86
C ILE A 106 0.76 16.67 -12.72
N THR A 107 -0.20 17.55 -12.44
CA THR A 107 -1.22 17.31 -11.44
C THR A 107 -2.20 16.24 -11.95
N PRO A 108 -2.44 15.14 -11.23
CA PRO A 108 -3.36 14.09 -11.66
C PRO A 108 -4.77 14.64 -11.91
N GLU A 109 -5.35 14.29 -13.04
CA GLU A 109 -6.69 14.75 -13.45
C GLU A 109 -7.77 14.35 -12.43
N THR A 110 -7.63 13.17 -11.81
CA THR A 110 -8.52 12.69 -10.75
C THR A 110 -8.51 13.59 -9.52
N TRP A 111 -7.40 14.23 -9.22
CA TRP A 111 -7.30 15.19 -8.10
C TRP A 111 -7.95 16.53 -8.46
N LEU A 112 -7.73 16.99 -9.69
CA LEU A 112 -8.34 18.24 -10.18
C LEU A 112 -9.87 18.13 -10.24
N LYS A 113 -10.36 17.01 -10.77
CA LYS A 113 -11.80 16.77 -10.95
C LYS A 113 -12.50 16.26 -9.69
N LYS A 114 -11.76 15.95 -8.62
CA LYS A 114 -12.29 15.38 -7.37
C LYS A 114 -13.19 14.16 -7.66
N THR A 115 -12.71 13.23 -8.50
CA THR A 115 -13.48 12.08 -8.98
C THR A 115 -13.31 10.83 -8.12
N ILE A 116 -12.89 11.00 -6.88
CA ILE A 116 -12.76 9.92 -5.89
C ILE A 116 -13.88 10.06 -4.85
#